data_fde943f4699aff0a0f1843fa9b957566
#
_entry.id   fde943f4699aff0a0f1843fa9b957566
#
_cell.length_a   1.000
_cell.length_b   1.000
_cell.length_c   1.000
_cell.angle_alpha   90.00
_cell.angle_beta   90.00
_cell.angle_gamma   90.00
#
_symmetry.space_group_name_H-M   'P 1'
#
loop_
_entity.id
_entity.type
_entity.pdbx_description
1 polymer ?
#
loop_
_entity_poly.entity_id
_entity_poly.type
_entity_poly.pdbx_seq_one_letter_code
_entity_poly.pdbx_strand_id
1 'polypeptide(L)'
;MVKLKFGRHTQALKSQRKDRKRHLRNVAIRTKIKTIAKKVEVAVAQGKPEEAKRIFLQAMKELDKAASKKIIPKKRAWRKKSRLAKKISALEAKK
;
A
#
# COMPACT_ATOMS: atom_id res chain seq x y z
N MET A 1 29.46 -34.48 2.93
CA MET A 1 29.56 -33.03 3.13
C MET A 1 29.06 -32.24 1.93
N VAL A 2 29.55 -32.57 0.75
CA VAL A 2 29.15 -31.86 -0.48
C VAL A 2 27.66 -32.00 -0.74
N LYS A 3 27.09 -33.18 -0.52
CA LYS A 3 25.65 -33.44 -0.72
C LYS A 3 24.79 -32.59 0.22
N LEU A 4 25.22 -32.40 1.46
CA LEU A 4 24.50 -31.60 2.43
C LEU A 4 24.48 -30.12 2.03
N LYS A 5 25.62 -29.61 1.54
CA LYS A 5 25.68 -28.24 1.03
C LYS A 5 24.75 -28.04 -0.17
N PHE A 6 24.70 -29.01 -1.07
CA PHE A 6 23.80 -28.94 -2.23
C PHE A 6 22.34 -28.94 -1.80
N GLY A 7 21.96 -29.80 -0.82
CA GLY A 7 20.61 -29.83 -0.31
C GLY A 7 20.19 -28.50 0.30
N ARG A 8 21.03 -27.93 1.15
CA ARG A 8 20.78 -26.62 1.77
C ARG A 8 20.72 -25.52 0.73
N HIS A 9 21.61 -25.57 -0.27
CA HIS A 9 21.66 -24.60 -1.33
C HIS A 9 20.37 -24.61 -2.16
N THR A 10 19.84 -25.81 -2.47
CA THR A 10 18.58 -25.95 -3.20
C THR A 10 17.40 -25.36 -2.43
N GLN A 11 17.32 -25.64 -1.13
CA GLN A 11 16.26 -25.06 -0.28
C GLN A 11 16.37 -23.56 -0.18
N ALA A 12 17.60 -23.04 -0.03
CA ALA A 12 17.84 -21.61 0.02
C ALA A 12 17.40 -20.94 -1.28
N LEU A 13 17.67 -21.56 -2.44
CA LEU A 13 17.25 -21.04 -3.73
C LEU A 13 15.73 -20.99 -3.87
N LYS A 14 15.03 -22.04 -3.40
CA LYS A 14 13.57 -22.07 -3.40
C LYS A 14 13.01 -20.97 -2.51
N SER A 15 13.56 -20.80 -1.31
CA SER A 15 13.17 -19.73 -0.40
C SER A 15 13.40 -18.36 -1.01
N GLN A 16 14.55 -18.15 -1.65
CA GLN A 16 14.84 -16.89 -2.32
C GLN A 16 13.85 -16.57 -3.43
N ARG A 17 13.44 -17.58 -4.21
CA ARG A 17 12.45 -17.40 -5.27
C ARG A 17 11.10 -16.98 -4.70
N LYS A 18 10.65 -17.64 -3.62
CA LYS A 18 9.40 -17.28 -2.95
C LYS A 18 9.48 -15.88 -2.37
N ASP A 19 10.60 -15.55 -1.71
CA ASP A 19 10.80 -14.23 -1.11
C ASP A 19 10.83 -13.15 -2.18
N ARG A 20 11.45 -13.41 -3.33
CA ARG A 20 11.48 -12.48 -4.44
C ARG A 20 10.09 -12.21 -4.99
N LYS A 21 9.28 -13.25 -5.17
CA LYS A 21 7.89 -13.10 -5.63
C LYS A 21 7.07 -12.27 -4.64
N ARG A 22 7.19 -12.55 -3.34
CA ARG A 22 6.53 -11.79 -2.30
C ARG A 22 6.98 -10.34 -2.30
N HIS A 23 8.29 -10.13 -2.41
CA HIS A 23 8.86 -8.79 -2.45
C HIS A 23 8.31 -7.98 -3.63
N LEU A 24 8.29 -8.57 -4.83
CA LEU A 24 7.76 -7.90 -6.02
C LEU A 24 6.28 -7.57 -5.85
N ARG A 25 5.49 -8.49 -5.30
CA ARG A 25 4.08 -8.26 -5.01
C ARG A 25 3.89 -7.14 -4.02
N ASN A 26 4.68 -7.15 -2.93
CA ASN A 26 4.59 -6.13 -1.89
C ASN A 26 4.96 -4.75 -2.41
N VAL A 27 6.01 -4.67 -3.22
CA VAL A 27 6.44 -3.41 -3.86
C VAL A 27 5.34 -2.88 -4.77
N ALA A 28 4.72 -3.76 -5.58
CA ALA A 28 3.63 -3.38 -6.47
C ALA A 28 2.45 -2.81 -5.70
N ILE A 29 2.07 -3.44 -4.59
CA ILE A 29 0.97 -2.99 -3.74
C ILE A 29 1.29 -1.65 -3.08
N ARG A 30 2.51 -1.49 -2.56
CA ARG A 30 2.94 -0.22 -1.95
C ARG A 30 2.94 0.91 -2.97
N THR A 31 3.42 0.64 -4.19
CA THR A 31 3.42 1.62 -5.26
C THR A 31 2.00 2.02 -5.65
N LYS A 32 1.11 1.05 -5.73
CA LYS A 32 -0.31 1.30 -6.02
C LYS A 32 -0.94 2.21 -4.97
N ILE A 33 -0.66 1.94 -3.69
CA ILE A 33 -1.16 2.75 -2.57
C ILE A 33 -0.63 4.18 -2.67
N LYS A 34 0.66 4.36 -2.94
CA LYS A 34 1.26 5.69 -3.13
C LYS A 34 0.58 6.44 -4.27
N THR A 35 0.35 5.75 -5.39
CA THR A 35 -0.28 6.35 -6.56
C THR A 35 -1.70 6.81 -6.25
N ILE A 36 -2.48 5.97 -5.57
CA ILE A 36 -3.87 6.30 -5.21
C ILE A 36 -3.90 7.46 -4.21
N ALA A 37 -3.02 7.43 -3.21
CA ALA A 37 -2.92 8.51 -2.22
C ALA A 37 -2.58 9.84 -2.89
N LYS A 38 -1.66 9.81 -3.84
CA LYS A 38 -1.27 10.99 -4.60
C LYS A 38 -2.45 11.51 -5.44
N LYS A 39 -3.24 10.62 -6.04
CA LYS A 39 -4.45 11.01 -6.78
C LYS A 39 -5.45 11.72 -5.87
N VAL A 40 -5.62 11.26 -4.63
CA VAL A 40 -6.49 11.92 -3.66
C VAL A 40 -5.96 13.34 -3.39
N GLU A 41 -4.66 13.48 -3.16
CA GLU A 41 -4.04 14.78 -2.90
C GLU A 41 -4.21 15.74 -4.08
N VAL A 42 -4.05 15.24 -5.32
CA VAL A 42 -4.24 16.04 -6.53
C VAL A 42 -5.69 16.49 -6.64
N ALA A 43 -6.66 15.60 -6.39
CA ALA A 43 -8.08 15.94 -6.43
C ALA A 43 -8.42 17.01 -5.38
N VAL A 44 -7.84 16.91 -4.19
CA VAL A 44 -8.01 17.92 -3.13
C VAL A 44 -7.42 19.26 -3.58
N ALA A 45 -6.22 19.23 -4.16
CA ALA A 45 -5.56 20.45 -4.64
C ALA A 45 -6.34 21.12 -5.77
N GLN A 46 -7.03 20.34 -6.59
CA GLN A 46 -7.87 20.86 -7.68
C GLN A 46 -9.25 21.33 -7.20
N GLY A 47 -9.56 21.13 -5.93
CA GLY A 47 -10.84 21.55 -5.36
C GLY A 47 -12.02 20.68 -5.78
N LYS A 48 -11.80 19.39 -6.01
CA LYS A 48 -12.83 18.43 -6.41
C LYS A 48 -13.14 17.45 -5.28
N PRO A 49 -14.03 17.80 -4.34
CA PRO A 49 -14.29 16.96 -3.16
C PRO A 49 -14.95 15.62 -3.50
N GLU A 50 -15.85 15.59 -4.47
CA GLU A 50 -16.56 14.37 -4.84
C GLU A 50 -15.60 13.33 -5.43
N GLU A 51 -14.73 13.78 -6.33
CA GLU A 51 -13.71 12.93 -6.93
C GLU A 51 -12.72 12.45 -5.89
N ALA A 52 -12.31 13.35 -4.99
CA ALA A 52 -11.40 13.00 -3.89
C ALA A 52 -12.00 11.91 -3.00
N LYS A 53 -13.29 12.01 -2.66
CA LYS A 53 -13.98 10.99 -1.86
C LYS A 53 -14.01 9.64 -2.56
N ARG A 54 -14.29 9.64 -3.86
CA ARG A 54 -14.35 8.41 -4.65
C ARG A 54 -13.00 7.70 -4.64
N ILE A 55 -11.93 8.44 -4.91
CA ILE A 55 -10.57 7.90 -4.92
C ILE A 55 -10.17 7.48 -3.51
N PHE A 56 -10.57 8.23 -2.50
CA PHE A 56 -10.32 7.93 -1.10
C PHE A 56 -10.91 6.58 -0.68
N LEU A 57 -12.12 6.26 -1.14
CA LEU A 57 -12.73 4.96 -0.86
C LEU A 57 -11.89 3.82 -1.43
N GLN A 58 -11.36 3.99 -2.63
CA GLN A 58 -10.46 3.01 -3.23
C GLN A 58 -9.16 2.91 -2.43
N ALA A 59 -8.62 4.04 -1.99
CA ALA A 59 -7.40 4.08 -1.18
C ALA A 59 -7.62 3.34 0.15
N MET A 60 -8.76 3.53 0.80
CA MET A 60 -9.10 2.82 2.02
C MET A 60 -9.12 1.32 1.82
N LYS A 61 -9.76 0.85 0.77
CA LYS A 61 -9.82 -0.58 0.44
C LYS A 61 -8.42 -1.17 0.27
N GLU A 62 -7.57 -0.49 -0.50
CA GLU A 62 -6.21 -0.96 -0.74
C GLU A 62 -5.36 -0.94 0.53
N LEU A 63 -5.50 0.08 1.35
CA LEU A 63 -4.80 0.19 2.63
C LEU A 63 -5.23 -0.93 3.58
N ASP A 64 -6.52 -1.20 3.67
CA ASP A 64 -7.05 -2.27 4.52
C ASP A 64 -6.57 -3.64 4.06
N LYS A 65 -6.57 -3.90 2.76
CA LYS A 65 -6.06 -5.15 2.20
C LYS A 65 -4.58 -5.32 2.51
N ALA A 66 -3.79 -4.28 2.32
CA ALA A 66 -2.35 -4.32 2.58
C ALA A 66 -2.06 -4.55 4.06
N ALA A 67 -2.81 -3.91 4.94
CA ALA A 67 -2.66 -4.10 6.39
C ALA A 67 -3.08 -5.51 6.80
N SER A 68 -4.16 -6.04 6.22
CA SER A 68 -4.63 -7.41 6.48
C SER A 68 -3.59 -8.44 6.06
N LYS A 69 -2.91 -8.22 4.94
CA LYS A 69 -1.86 -9.11 4.44
C LYS A 69 -0.50 -8.84 5.11
N LYS A 70 -0.44 -7.92 6.05
CA LYS A 70 0.79 -7.53 6.76
C LYS A 70 1.88 -6.95 5.85
N ILE A 71 1.50 -6.41 4.71
CA ILE A 71 2.42 -5.74 3.78
C ILE A 71 2.85 -4.41 4.37
N ILE A 72 1.92 -3.70 5.02
CA ILE A 72 2.19 -2.48 5.77
C ILE A 72 1.65 -2.62 7.19
N PRO A 73 2.27 -1.95 8.19
CA PRO A 73 1.74 -1.97 9.55
C PRO A 73 0.35 -1.32 9.63
N LYS A 74 -0.52 -1.86 10.48
CA LYS A 74 -1.86 -1.31 10.69
C LYS A 74 -1.81 0.16 11.10
N LYS A 75 -0.85 0.54 11.94
CA LYS A 75 -0.68 1.92 12.39
C LYS A 75 -0.39 2.86 11.22
N ARG A 76 0.46 2.42 10.28
CA ARG A 76 0.80 3.22 9.11
C ARG A 76 -0.41 3.40 8.19
N ALA A 77 -1.16 2.33 7.97
CA ALA A 77 -2.39 2.37 7.18
C ALA A 77 -3.39 3.34 7.81
N TRP A 78 -3.59 3.25 9.11
CA TRP A 78 -4.51 4.13 9.86
C TRP A 78 -4.08 5.59 9.75
N ARG A 79 -2.78 5.87 9.89
CA ARG A 79 -2.27 7.24 9.76
C ARG A 79 -2.54 7.82 8.39
N LYS A 80 -2.31 7.04 7.33
CA LYS A 80 -2.57 7.49 5.96
C LYS A 80 -4.04 7.77 5.73
N LYS A 81 -4.92 6.89 6.19
CA LYS A 81 -6.37 7.11 6.12
C LYS A 81 -6.75 8.41 6.83
N SER A 82 -6.27 8.59 8.04
CA SER A 82 -6.58 9.76 8.85
C SER A 82 -6.12 11.06 8.17
N ARG A 83 -4.91 11.07 7.64
CA ARG A 83 -4.37 12.24 6.93
C ARG A 83 -5.18 12.59 5.70
N LEU A 84 -5.52 11.59 4.89
CA LEU A 84 -6.32 11.80 3.68
C LEU A 84 -7.73 12.28 4.02
N ALA A 85 -8.33 11.69 5.05
CA ALA A 85 -9.66 12.09 5.51
C ALA A 85 -9.66 13.55 5.98
N LYS A 86 -8.63 13.97 6.70
CA LYS A 86 -8.50 15.36 7.14
C LYS A 86 -8.39 16.32 5.98
N LYS A 87 -7.63 15.97 4.95
CA LYS A 87 -7.48 16.81 3.75
C LYS A 87 -8.81 16.99 3.05
N ILE A 88 -9.61 15.91 2.93
CA ILE A 88 -10.92 15.98 2.31
C ILE A 88 -11.90 16.79 3.15
N SER A 89 -11.89 16.60 4.47
CA SER A 89 -12.73 17.37 5.39
C SER A 89 -12.40 18.86 5.32
N ALA A 90 -11.12 19.21 5.27
CA ALA A 90 -10.68 20.59 5.15
C ALA A 90 -11.17 21.23 3.84
N LEU A 91 -11.15 20.45 2.75
CA LEU A 91 -11.64 20.91 1.46
C LEU A 91 -13.14 21.16 1.49
N GLU A 92 -13.92 20.27 2.10
CA GLU A 92 -15.37 20.44 2.26
C GLU A 92 -15.71 21.63 3.16
N ALA A 93 -14.94 21.84 4.22
CA ALA A 93 -15.15 22.94 5.13
C ALA A 93 -14.92 24.31 4.48
N LYS A 94 -14.07 24.38 3.46
CA LYS A 94 -13.78 25.61 2.71
C LYS A 94 -14.89 26.01 1.77
N LYS A 95 -15.82 25.11 1.48
CA LYS A 95 -16.99 25.43 0.68
C LYS A 95 -18.07 26.04 1.57
#